data_06ae118451d55fc7df268c717f355a58
#
_entry.id   06ae118451d55fc7df268c717f355a58
#
_cell.length_a   1.000
_cell.length_b   1.000
_cell.length_c   1.000
_cell.angle_alpha   90.00
_cell.angle_beta   90.00
_cell.angle_gamma   90.00
#
_symmetry.space_group_name_H-M   'P 1'
#
loop_
_entity.id
_entity.type
_entity.pdbx_description
1 polymer ?
#
loop_
_entity_poly.entity_id
_entity_poly.type
_entity_poly.pdbx_seq_one_letter_code
_entity_poly.pdbx_strand_id
1 'polypeptide(L)'
;MHSQFANDQLIQLKQTQLNARASFVGNDSFVTQVPNLNCEFTQFQSHFQDCMEMYAEAEEVAAYLDAHQEWFRRCAYPMEVEPIRENGYALVIGRFGNFGYELEPKIGLELLPQKNGIYRIQTIPIPNYVPQSYDVDFQASQTFVEVPTKEYFQGQNYDDKRLPPAITRVEWTLKLNISLCFPKFIQKLPQSLVQTTGDRLLCQIVRKISRRLTYKVQQDFHCSRGLPLPKKSKRLPILHRSENRE
;
A
#
# COMPACT_ATOMS: atom_id res chain seq x y z
N MET A 1 16.53 -21.64 -23.44
CA MET A 1 15.94 -22.92 -23.00
C MET A 1 15.52 -23.00 -21.52
N HIS A 2 16.06 -22.17 -20.61
CA HIS A 2 15.67 -22.23 -19.17
C HIS A 2 14.34 -21.54 -18.80
N SER A 3 13.82 -20.66 -19.64
CA SER A 3 12.59 -19.91 -19.36
C SER A 3 11.30 -20.72 -19.60
N GLN A 4 11.30 -21.68 -20.51
CA GLN A 4 10.14 -22.51 -20.79
C GLN A 4 9.91 -23.60 -19.71
N PHE A 5 10.97 -24.17 -19.17
CA PHE A 5 10.85 -25.17 -18.10
C PHE A 5 10.25 -24.62 -16.79
N ALA A 6 10.55 -23.39 -16.43
CA ALA A 6 9.99 -22.76 -15.24
C ALA A 6 8.48 -22.47 -15.39
N ASN A 7 8.04 -22.14 -16.59
CA ASN A 7 6.63 -21.87 -16.88
C ASN A 7 5.79 -23.16 -16.89
N ASP A 8 6.33 -24.25 -17.42
CA ASP A 8 5.67 -25.55 -17.45
C ASP A 8 5.56 -26.18 -16.05
N GLN A 9 6.55 -26.00 -15.19
CA GLN A 9 6.46 -26.43 -13.79
C GLN A 9 5.43 -25.63 -12.98
N LEU A 10 5.29 -24.32 -13.24
CA LEU A 10 4.27 -23.48 -12.60
C LEU A 10 2.85 -23.86 -13.02
N ILE A 11 2.67 -24.23 -14.27
CA ILE A 11 1.38 -24.71 -14.83
C ILE A 11 1.05 -26.10 -14.25
N GLN A 12 2.02 -27.01 -14.14
CA GLN A 12 1.79 -28.32 -13.55
C GLN A 12 1.50 -28.25 -12.04
N LEU A 13 2.17 -27.39 -11.29
CA LEU A 13 1.87 -27.15 -9.86
C LEU A 13 0.45 -26.58 -9.66
N LYS A 14 0.02 -25.66 -10.50
CA LYS A 14 -1.36 -25.14 -10.47
C LYS A 14 -2.40 -26.20 -10.81
N GLN A 15 -2.12 -27.07 -11.77
CA GLN A 15 -3.00 -28.19 -12.15
C GLN A 15 -3.07 -29.27 -11.08
N THR A 16 -1.96 -29.59 -10.40
CA THR A 16 -1.92 -30.58 -9.32
C THR A 16 -2.69 -30.09 -8.07
N GLN A 17 -2.63 -28.80 -7.76
CA GLN A 17 -3.42 -28.21 -6.68
C GLN A 17 -4.93 -28.16 -6.99
N LEU A 18 -5.32 -27.97 -8.26
CA LEU A 18 -6.71 -28.06 -8.71
C LEU A 18 -7.28 -29.48 -8.59
N ASN A 19 -6.49 -30.50 -8.91
CA ASN A 19 -6.92 -31.92 -8.83
C ASN A 19 -6.99 -32.43 -7.39
N ALA A 20 -6.15 -31.95 -6.47
CA ALA A 20 -6.20 -32.32 -5.06
C ALA A 20 -7.46 -31.79 -4.34
N ARG A 21 -8.08 -30.70 -4.82
CA ARG A 21 -9.35 -30.17 -4.29
C ARG A 21 -10.61 -30.90 -4.80
N ALA A 22 -10.52 -31.65 -5.89
CA ALA A 22 -11.64 -32.39 -6.47
C ALA A 22 -11.98 -33.71 -5.74
N SER A 23 -11.15 -34.14 -4.76
CA SER A 23 -11.29 -35.45 -4.11
C SER A 23 -12.01 -35.43 -2.73
N PHE A 24 -12.51 -34.26 -2.30
CA PHE A 24 -13.30 -34.14 -1.08
C PHE A 24 -14.72 -33.68 -1.41
N VAL A 25 -15.57 -34.60 -1.86
CA VAL A 25 -17.01 -34.37 -1.98
C VAL A 25 -17.74 -35.26 -0.98
N GLY A 26 -18.06 -34.68 0.17
CA GLY A 26 -19.16 -35.11 1.02
C GLY A 26 -20.36 -34.20 0.74
N ASN A 27 -21.52 -34.79 0.50
CA ASN A 27 -22.78 -34.15 0.17
C ASN A 27 -23.14 -33.01 1.12
N ASP A 28 -23.16 -31.79 0.62
CA ASP A 28 -24.14 -30.76 0.96
C ASP A 28 -24.09 -29.65 -0.10
N SER A 29 -25.28 -29.28 -0.57
CA SER A 29 -25.55 -28.44 -1.72
C SER A 29 -25.17 -26.97 -1.48
N PHE A 30 -23.90 -26.61 -1.58
CA PHE A 30 -23.47 -25.26 -1.86
C PHE A 30 -22.88 -25.23 -3.26
N VAL A 31 -23.57 -24.59 -4.18
CA VAL A 31 -23.08 -24.31 -5.54
C VAL A 31 -21.84 -23.43 -5.42
N THR A 32 -20.69 -24.06 -5.26
CA THR A 32 -19.39 -23.41 -5.42
C THR A 32 -19.25 -23.12 -6.91
N GLN A 33 -19.55 -21.91 -7.32
CA GLN A 33 -19.23 -21.45 -8.68
C GLN A 33 -17.73 -21.60 -8.88
N VAL A 34 -17.33 -22.58 -9.67
CA VAL A 34 -15.99 -22.74 -10.20
C VAL A 34 -15.65 -21.44 -10.95
N PRO A 35 -14.54 -20.74 -10.65
CA PRO A 35 -14.20 -19.50 -11.37
C PRO A 35 -14.06 -19.82 -12.85
N ASN A 36 -14.85 -19.15 -13.67
CA ASN A 36 -14.78 -19.22 -15.13
C ASN A 36 -13.38 -18.79 -15.57
N LEU A 37 -12.60 -19.69 -16.17
CA LEU A 37 -11.25 -19.46 -16.74
C LEU A 37 -11.22 -18.42 -17.91
N ASN A 38 -12.35 -17.82 -18.26
CA ASN A 38 -12.50 -16.82 -19.32
C ASN A 38 -12.92 -15.46 -18.75
N CYS A 39 -12.24 -14.97 -17.73
CA CYS A 39 -12.48 -13.62 -17.25
C CYS A 39 -11.47 -12.64 -17.86
N GLU A 40 -11.98 -11.61 -18.54
CA GLU A 40 -11.18 -10.49 -19.02
C GLU A 40 -10.87 -9.55 -17.85
N PHE A 41 -9.59 -9.29 -17.60
CA PHE A 41 -9.14 -8.38 -16.54
C PHE A 41 -9.15 -6.94 -17.04
N THR A 42 -9.82 -6.08 -16.29
CA THR A 42 -9.72 -4.63 -16.47
C THR A 42 -8.63 -4.08 -15.57
N GLN A 43 -7.74 -3.27 -16.12
CA GLN A 43 -6.59 -2.71 -15.41
C GLN A 43 -6.86 -1.26 -14.97
N PHE A 44 -6.46 -0.95 -13.73
CA PHE A 44 -6.51 0.38 -13.16
C PHE A 44 -5.14 0.73 -12.58
N GLN A 45 -4.74 1.99 -12.73
CA GLN A 45 -3.45 2.46 -12.26
C GLN A 45 -3.61 3.73 -11.42
N SER A 46 -2.80 3.86 -10.39
CA SER A 46 -2.72 5.06 -9.58
C SER A 46 -1.28 5.37 -9.22
N HIS A 47 -0.92 6.65 -9.33
CA HIS A 47 0.34 7.16 -8.85
C HIS A 47 0.04 8.26 -7.84
N PHE A 48 0.67 8.18 -6.68
CA PHE A 48 0.46 9.14 -5.61
C PHE A 48 1.78 9.52 -4.95
N GLN A 49 1.90 10.81 -4.58
CA GLN A 49 3.06 11.34 -3.87
C GLN A 49 2.55 12.22 -2.74
N ASP A 50 3.18 12.13 -1.59
CA ASP A 50 2.91 13.01 -0.46
C ASP A 50 4.15 13.02 0.46
N CYS A 51 4.08 13.77 1.56
CA CYS A 51 5.11 13.79 2.58
C CYS A 51 4.47 13.88 3.97
N MET A 52 5.27 13.53 4.98
CA MET A 52 4.92 13.76 6.38
C MET A 52 6.11 14.37 7.10
N GLU A 53 5.84 15.32 7.98
CA GLU A 53 6.84 15.92 8.84
C GLU A 53 6.92 15.16 10.16
N MET A 54 8.13 14.80 10.56
CA MET A 54 8.45 14.15 11.82
C MET A 54 9.39 15.08 12.59
N TYR A 55 8.97 15.53 13.76
CA TYR A 55 9.75 16.47 14.59
C TYR A 55 10.87 15.74 15.32
N ALA A 56 11.82 15.25 14.56
CA ALA A 56 13.02 14.57 15.00
C ALA A 56 14.07 14.55 13.89
N GLU A 57 15.30 14.25 14.21
CA GLU A 57 16.38 14.00 13.26
C GLU A 57 16.15 12.71 12.49
N ALA A 58 16.75 12.57 11.30
CA ALA A 58 16.51 11.44 10.39
C ALA A 58 16.85 10.09 11.03
N GLU A 59 17.89 10.01 11.86
CA GLU A 59 18.29 8.78 12.55
C GLU A 59 17.19 8.29 13.51
N GLU A 60 16.58 9.20 14.25
CA GLU A 60 15.52 8.86 15.20
C GLU A 60 14.22 8.45 14.46
N VAL A 61 13.92 9.10 13.34
CA VAL A 61 12.80 8.73 12.46
C VAL A 61 13.05 7.36 11.82
N ALA A 62 14.29 7.09 11.38
CA ALA A 62 14.68 5.80 10.83
C ALA A 62 14.49 4.69 11.87
N ALA A 63 15.01 4.86 13.09
CA ALA A 63 14.86 3.89 14.17
C ALA A 63 13.39 3.57 14.48
N TYR A 64 12.52 4.59 14.45
CA TYR A 64 11.08 4.36 14.62
C TYR A 64 10.47 3.60 13.47
N LEU A 65 10.79 3.95 12.22
CA LEU A 65 10.22 3.26 11.05
C LEU A 65 10.72 1.83 10.92
N ASP A 66 11.98 1.56 11.30
CA ASP A 66 12.55 0.20 11.33
C ASP A 66 11.83 -0.70 12.36
N ALA A 67 11.36 -0.13 13.47
CA ALA A 67 10.56 -0.84 14.47
C ALA A 67 9.09 -1.02 14.06
N HIS A 68 8.81 -1.23 12.74
CA HIS A 68 7.44 -1.28 12.21
C HIS A 68 6.56 -2.36 12.86
N GLN A 69 7.13 -3.42 13.41
CA GLN A 69 6.40 -4.47 14.13
C GLN A 69 5.64 -3.92 15.36
N GLU A 70 6.13 -2.84 15.96
CA GLU A 70 5.55 -2.22 17.14
C GLU A 70 4.37 -1.30 16.80
N TRP A 71 4.43 -0.59 15.67
CA TRP A 71 3.47 0.47 15.35
C TRP A 71 2.55 0.18 14.16
N PHE A 72 2.98 -0.65 13.19
CA PHE A 72 2.27 -0.76 11.91
C PHE A 72 0.82 -1.24 12.08
N ARG A 73 0.59 -2.31 12.86
CA ARG A 73 -0.76 -2.83 13.14
C ARG A 73 -1.66 -1.78 13.79
N ARG A 74 -1.12 -1.03 14.74
CA ARG A 74 -1.85 0.02 15.47
C ARG A 74 -2.20 1.20 14.57
N CYS A 75 -1.26 1.64 13.74
CA CYS A 75 -1.46 2.77 12.84
C CYS A 75 -2.34 2.41 11.63
N ALA A 76 -2.32 1.18 11.18
CA ALA A 76 -3.14 0.71 10.07
C ALA A 76 -4.64 0.63 10.39
N TYR A 77 -5.02 0.54 11.66
CA TYR A 77 -6.44 0.41 12.06
C TYR A 77 -7.33 1.47 11.36
N PRO A 78 -8.51 1.06 10.78
CA PRO A 78 -9.25 -0.16 10.92
C PRO A 78 -8.93 -1.23 9.86
N MET A 79 -7.86 -1.08 9.06
CA MET A 79 -7.40 -2.20 8.24
C MET A 79 -6.96 -3.34 9.17
N GLU A 80 -7.36 -4.56 8.85
CA GLU A 80 -6.89 -5.73 9.56
C GLU A 80 -5.48 -6.07 9.07
N VAL A 81 -4.55 -6.23 9.99
CA VAL A 81 -3.14 -6.52 9.68
C VAL A 81 -2.72 -7.77 10.41
N GLU A 82 -2.23 -8.74 9.66
CA GLU A 82 -1.72 -10.01 10.15
C GLU A 82 -0.26 -10.17 9.70
N PRO A 83 0.70 -10.38 10.63
CA PRO A 83 2.07 -10.67 10.25
C PRO A 83 2.15 -12.04 9.59
N ILE A 84 2.86 -12.13 8.44
CA ILE A 84 3.06 -13.38 7.70
C ILE A 84 4.54 -13.79 7.60
N ARG A 85 5.44 -12.85 7.87
CA ARG A 85 6.89 -13.05 8.00
C ARG A 85 7.51 -11.81 8.67
N GLU A 86 8.81 -11.81 8.93
CA GLU A 86 9.52 -10.78 9.70
C GLU A 86 9.16 -9.34 9.27
N ASN A 87 9.23 -9.05 7.97
CA ASN A 87 8.91 -7.73 7.42
C ASN A 87 7.64 -7.75 6.55
N GLY A 88 6.86 -8.84 6.60
CA GLY A 88 5.72 -9.09 5.74
C GLY A 88 4.40 -9.15 6.48
N TYR A 89 3.38 -8.52 5.88
CA TYR A 89 2.04 -8.42 6.46
C TYR A 89 0.97 -8.73 5.42
N ALA A 90 -0.08 -9.43 5.83
CA ALA A 90 -1.32 -9.52 5.09
C ALA A 90 -2.28 -8.44 5.61
N LEU A 91 -2.85 -7.65 4.69
CA LEU A 91 -3.75 -6.55 5.01
C LEU A 91 -5.09 -6.75 4.34
N VAL A 92 -6.18 -6.65 5.12
CA VAL A 92 -7.53 -6.46 4.59
C VAL A 92 -7.79 -4.97 4.52
N ILE A 93 -7.86 -4.44 3.29
CA ILE A 93 -7.88 -2.99 3.05
C ILE A 93 -9.22 -2.37 3.43
N GLY A 94 -10.31 -3.16 3.36
CA GLY A 94 -11.69 -2.77 3.60
C GLY A 94 -12.55 -3.00 2.36
N ARG A 95 -13.84 -2.68 2.47
CA ARG A 95 -14.80 -2.87 1.37
C ARG A 95 -14.90 -1.65 0.48
N PHE A 96 -14.84 -1.91 -0.81
CA PHE A 96 -14.96 -0.91 -1.86
C PHE A 96 -15.86 -1.44 -2.96
N GLY A 97 -16.66 -0.57 -3.54
CA GLY A 97 -17.51 -1.01 -4.62
C GLY A 97 -18.26 0.12 -5.32
N ASN A 98 -18.83 -0.24 -6.47
CA ASN A 98 -19.73 0.58 -7.25
C ASN A 98 -20.60 -0.33 -8.14
N PHE A 99 -21.67 0.19 -8.71
CA PHE A 99 -22.58 -0.57 -9.59
C PHE A 99 -23.18 -1.86 -8.99
N GLY A 100 -23.30 -1.93 -7.66
CA GLY A 100 -23.76 -3.15 -6.98
C GLY A 100 -22.74 -4.29 -6.89
N TYR A 101 -21.48 -4.00 -7.20
CA TYR A 101 -20.35 -4.91 -7.01
C TYR A 101 -19.45 -4.39 -5.89
N GLU A 102 -19.14 -5.23 -4.93
CA GLU A 102 -18.24 -4.92 -3.80
C GLU A 102 -17.07 -5.88 -3.77
N LEU A 103 -15.92 -5.36 -3.40
CA LEU A 103 -14.67 -6.09 -3.23
C LEU A 103 -14.03 -5.73 -1.90
N GLU A 104 -13.52 -6.72 -1.19
CA GLU A 104 -12.73 -6.57 0.03
C GLU A 104 -11.33 -7.16 -0.23
N PRO A 105 -10.38 -6.35 -0.74
CA PRO A 105 -9.07 -6.88 -1.10
C PRO A 105 -8.25 -7.22 0.13
N LYS A 106 -7.63 -8.41 0.09
CA LYS A 106 -6.57 -8.83 1.01
C LYS A 106 -5.26 -8.85 0.22
N ILE A 107 -4.27 -8.06 0.64
CA ILE A 107 -2.98 -7.93 -0.02
C ILE A 107 -1.84 -8.26 0.93
N GLY A 108 -0.77 -8.86 0.41
CA GLY A 108 0.47 -9.03 1.15
C GLY A 108 1.42 -7.87 0.85
N LEU A 109 1.97 -7.24 1.87
CA LEU A 109 2.97 -6.20 1.74
C LEU A 109 4.22 -6.56 2.53
N GLU A 110 5.37 -6.21 1.99
CA GLU A 110 6.67 -6.31 2.66
C GLU A 110 7.27 -4.92 2.80
N LEU A 111 7.62 -4.58 4.04
CA LEU A 111 8.33 -3.37 4.41
C LEU A 111 9.82 -3.69 4.43
N LEU A 112 10.54 -3.35 3.36
CA LEU A 112 11.95 -3.66 3.22
C LEU A 112 12.80 -2.73 4.09
N PRO A 113 13.85 -3.26 4.73
CA PRO A 113 14.83 -2.44 5.43
C PRO A 113 15.41 -1.36 4.53
N GLN A 114 15.84 -0.28 5.13
CA GLN A 114 16.48 0.82 4.41
C GLN A 114 17.71 0.34 3.63
N LYS A 115 17.78 0.77 2.35
CA LYS A 115 18.96 0.56 1.51
C LYS A 115 19.31 1.88 0.80
N ASN A 116 20.51 2.40 1.05
CA ASN A 116 21.01 3.68 0.49
C ASN A 116 20.06 4.87 0.78
N GLY A 117 19.54 4.98 2.01
CA GLY A 117 18.62 6.06 2.39
C GLY A 117 17.19 5.90 1.88
N ILE A 118 16.86 4.79 1.25
CA ILE A 118 15.53 4.55 0.67
C ILE A 118 14.86 3.36 1.32
N TYR A 119 13.69 3.56 1.89
CA TYR A 119 12.76 2.50 2.29
C TYR A 119 11.89 2.10 1.10
N ARG A 120 11.60 0.81 0.99
CA ARG A 120 10.69 0.29 -0.04
C ARG A 120 9.62 -0.57 0.56
N ILE A 121 8.42 -0.49 -0.01
CA ILE A 121 7.31 -1.36 0.31
C ILE A 121 6.84 -1.97 -1.00
N GLN A 122 6.63 -3.27 -1.01
CA GLN A 122 6.21 -3.99 -2.21
C GLN A 122 5.17 -5.06 -1.90
N THR A 123 4.41 -5.43 -2.91
CA THR A 123 3.49 -6.56 -2.82
C THR A 123 4.25 -7.88 -2.71
N ILE A 124 3.73 -8.77 -1.87
CA ILE A 124 4.22 -10.14 -1.73
C ILE A 124 3.05 -11.12 -1.71
N PRO A 125 3.25 -12.39 -2.12
CA PRO A 125 2.23 -13.40 -1.99
C PRO A 125 1.91 -13.71 -0.52
N ILE A 126 0.62 -13.94 -0.24
CA ILE A 126 0.15 -14.38 1.08
C ILE A 126 0.12 -15.91 1.09
N PRO A 127 0.71 -16.57 2.12
CA PRO A 127 0.67 -18.02 2.23
C PRO A 127 -0.76 -18.57 2.19
N ASN A 128 -1.00 -19.59 1.39
CA ASN A 128 -2.30 -20.27 1.24
C ASN A 128 -3.48 -19.37 0.80
N TYR A 129 -3.20 -18.20 0.25
CA TYR A 129 -4.22 -17.28 -0.25
C TYR A 129 -3.91 -16.85 -1.68
N VAL A 130 -4.85 -17.07 -2.58
CA VAL A 130 -4.79 -16.61 -3.97
C VAL A 130 -6.10 -15.87 -4.26
N PRO A 131 -6.06 -14.56 -4.53
CA PRO A 131 -7.24 -13.83 -4.93
C PRO A 131 -7.77 -14.37 -6.27
N GLN A 132 -9.10 -14.53 -6.37
CA GLN A 132 -9.72 -15.12 -7.55
C GLN A 132 -10.14 -14.10 -8.61
N SER A 133 -10.48 -12.88 -8.16
CA SER A 133 -11.07 -11.85 -9.01
C SER A 133 -10.23 -10.58 -9.13
N TYR A 134 -9.07 -10.53 -8.52
CA TYR A 134 -8.19 -9.38 -8.58
C TYR A 134 -6.72 -9.78 -8.46
N ASP A 135 -5.87 -8.92 -8.95
CA ASP A 135 -4.43 -8.90 -8.71
C ASP A 135 -3.99 -7.49 -8.37
N VAL A 136 -3.00 -7.36 -7.48
CA VAL A 136 -2.52 -6.06 -6.98
C VAL A 136 -1.01 -6.04 -7.01
N ASP A 137 -0.44 -5.09 -7.74
CA ASP A 137 0.97 -4.72 -7.69
C ASP A 137 1.10 -3.34 -7.04
N PHE A 138 1.60 -3.33 -5.81
CA PHE A 138 1.84 -2.14 -5.01
C PHE A 138 3.34 -1.96 -4.82
N GLN A 139 3.84 -0.78 -5.14
CA GLN A 139 5.22 -0.40 -4.94
C GLN A 139 5.28 1.00 -4.36
N ALA A 140 5.96 1.16 -3.23
CA ALA A 140 6.20 2.47 -2.64
C ALA A 140 7.67 2.64 -2.26
N SER A 141 8.13 3.89 -2.28
CA SER A 141 9.45 4.27 -1.79
C SER A 141 9.36 5.50 -0.92
N GLN A 142 10.21 5.57 0.11
CA GLN A 142 10.29 6.69 1.05
C GLN A 142 11.74 7.14 1.16
N THR A 143 11.93 8.46 1.21
CA THR A 143 13.23 9.12 1.43
C THR A 143 13.09 10.16 2.51
N PHE A 144 14.20 10.49 3.19
CA PHE A 144 14.23 11.46 4.26
C PHE A 144 14.95 12.72 3.81
N VAL A 145 14.35 13.87 4.14
CA VAL A 145 14.94 15.19 3.93
C VAL A 145 14.95 15.91 5.27
N GLU A 146 16.14 16.14 5.84
CA GLU A 146 16.29 16.95 7.04
C GLU A 146 16.23 18.41 6.70
N VAL A 147 15.45 19.15 7.50
CA VAL A 147 15.34 20.61 7.41
C VAL A 147 15.63 21.19 8.79
N PRO A 148 16.54 22.18 8.92
CA PRO A 148 16.77 22.86 10.18
C PRO A 148 15.46 23.43 10.74
N THR A 149 15.19 23.21 12.03
CA THR A 149 13.93 23.64 12.67
C THR A 149 13.66 25.12 12.50
N LYS A 150 14.71 25.95 12.56
CA LYS A 150 14.59 27.40 12.34
C LYS A 150 14.14 27.76 10.93
N GLU A 151 14.60 27.00 9.93
CA GLU A 151 14.19 27.16 8.54
C GLU A 151 12.74 26.69 8.31
N TYR A 152 12.38 25.54 8.88
CA TYR A 152 11.04 24.98 8.76
C TYR A 152 9.96 25.91 9.33
N PHE A 153 10.23 26.55 10.48
CA PHE A 153 9.30 27.48 11.14
C PHE A 153 9.54 28.95 10.79
N GLN A 154 10.29 29.25 9.77
CA GLN A 154 10.58 30.63 9.38
C GLN A 154 9.28 31.45 9.25
N GLY A 155 9.17 32.53 10.01
CA GLY A 155 7.96 33.39 10.04
C GLY A 155 6.79 32.85 10.85
N GLN A 156 6.97 31.80 11.64
CA GLN A 156 5.97 31.24 12.54
C GLN A 156 6.46 31.32 14.00
N ASN A 157 5.53 31.55 14.93
CA ASN A 157 5.83 31.40 16.35
C ASN A 157 5.84 29.92 16.72
N TYR A 158 6.97 29.41 17.22
CA TYR A 158 7.10 28.04 17.75
C TYR A 158 7.87 28.03 19.07
N ASP A 159 7.68 27.00 19.87
CA ASP A 159 8.39 26.80 21.12
C ASP A 159 9.71 26.08 20.85
N ASP A 160 10.80 26.86 20.81
CA ASP A 160 12.16 26.39 20.50
C ASP A 160 12.66 25.35 21.52
N LYS A 161 12.10 25.35 22.76
CA LYS A 161 12.55 24.44 23.84
C LYS A 161 12.03 23.02 23.74
N ARG A 162 11.02 22.80 22.89
CA ARG A 162 10.35 21.49 22.74
C ARG A 162 10.62 20.80 21.42
N LEU A 163 11.37 21.41 20.52
CA LEU A 163 11.64 20.89 19.19
C LEU A 163 13.10 20.53 19.04
N PRO A 164 13.42 19.47 18.27
CA PRO A 164 14.78 19.10 17.94
C PRO A 164 15.45 20.13 17.03
N PRO A 165 16.78 20.10 16.83
CA PRO A 165 17.48 21.04 15.97
C PRO A 165 17.08 20.89 14.48
N ALA A 166 16.66 19.70 14.07
CA ALA A 166 16.17 19.42 12.72
C ALA A 166 14.84 18.70 12.74
N ILE A 167 14.10 18.84 11.66
CA ILE A 167 12.84 18.17 11.38
C ILE A 167 13.04 17.29 10.15
N THR A 168 12.63 16.04 10.23
CA THR A 168 12.68 15.14 9.09
C THR A 168 11.39 15.17 8.33
N ARG A 169 11.46 15.49 7.05
CA ARG A 169 10.38 15.30 6.10
C ARG A 169 10.56 13.95 5.41
N VAL A 170 9.63 13.04 5.66
CA VAL A 170 9.54 11.75 4.98
C VAL A 170 8.75 11.96 3.70
N GLU A 171 9.42 11.97 2.56
CA GLU A 171 8.81 12.06 1.23
C GLU A 171 8.57 10.65 0.69
N TRP A 172 7.41 10.41 0.12
CA TRP A 172 7.10 9.09 -0.40
C TRP A 172 6.32 9.12 -1.71
N THR A 173 6.57 8.11 -2.51
CA THR A 173 5.88 7.85 -3.77
C THR A 173 5.26 6.48 -3.74
N LEU A 174 4.11 6.33 -4.39
CA LEU A 174 3.36 5.10 -4.50
C LEU A 174 2.95 4.89 -5.95
N LYS A 175 3.19 3.68 -6.46
CA LYS A 175 2.64 3.15 -7.71
C LYS A 175 1.76 1.95 -7.37
N LEU A 176 0.55 1.94 -7.90
CA LEU A 176 -0.43 0.89 -7.68
C LEU A 176 -1.07 0.50 -9.00
N ASN A 177 -0.90 -0.77 -9.38
CA ASN A 177 -1.58 -1.38 -10.50
C ASN A 177 -2.55 -2.43 -9.95
N ILE A 178 -3.79 -2.39 -10.41
CA ILE A 178 -4.83 -3.35 -10.02
C ILE A 178 -5.44 -3.93 -11.28
N SER A 179 -5.53 -5.26 -11.33
CA SER A 179 -6.27 -5.98 -12.35
C SER A 179 -7.53 -6.58 -11.71
N LEU A 180 -8.72 -6.25 -12.21
CA LEU A 180 -9.99 -6.75 -11.69
C LEU A 180 -10.71 -7.58 -12.74
N CYS A 181 -11.18 -8.75 -12.32
CA CYS A 181 -12.11 -9.57 -13.06
C CYS A 181 -13.54 -9.23 -12.62
N PHE A 182 -14.28 -8.54 -13.44
CA PHE A 182 -15.65 -8.14 -13.12
C PHE A 182 -16.67 -9.22 -13.42
N PRO A 183 -17.79 -9.27 -12.65
CA PRO A 183 -18.94 -10.08 -13.00
C PRO A 183 -19.55 -9.69 -14.36
N LYS A 184 -20.23 -10.64 -15.02
CA LYS A 184 -20.84 -10.45 -16.35
C LYS A 184 -21.75 -9.22 -16.46
N PHE A 185 -22.42 -8.82 -15.41
CA PHE A 185 -23.33 -7.66 -15.44
C PHE A 185 -22.55 -6.33 -15.53
N ILE A 186 -21.36 -6.23 -14.91
CA ILE A 186 -20.46 -5.08 -15.07
C ILE A 186 -19.82 -5.08 -16.46
N GLN A 187 -19.41 -6.24 -16.98
CA GLN A 187 -18.83 -6.37 -18.31
C GLN A 187 -19.78 -5.92 -19.43
N LYS A 188 -21.10 -5.88 -19.18
CA LYS A 188 -22.10 -5.35 -20.13
C LYS A 188 -22.18 -3.83 -20.14
N LEU A 189 -21.59 -3.15 -19.18
CA LEU A 189 -21.55 -1.68 -19.15
C LEU A 189 -20.52 -1.16 -20.17
N PRO A 190 -20.70 0.07 -20.68
CA PRO A 190 -19.68 0.69 -21.53
C PRO A 190 -18.31 0.70 -20.85
N GLN A 191 -17.29 0.19 -21.54
CA GLN A 191 -15.93 0.07 -21.00
C GLN A 191 -15.38 1.43 -20.51
N SER A 192 -15.66 2.51 -21.24
CA SER A 192 -15.26 3.87 -20.83
C SER A 192 -15.86 4.29 -19.50
N LEU A 193 -17.11 3.90 -19.21
CA LEU A 193 -17.77 4.18 -17.94
C LEU A 193 -17.12 3.39 -16.80
N VAL A 194 -16.85 2.10 -17.00
CA VAL A 194 -16.20 1.24 -16.01
C VAL A 194 -14.79 1.77 -15.72
N GLN A 195 -14.01 2.09 -16.75
CA GLN A 195 -12.66 2.61 -16.61
C GLN A 195 -12.64 3.93 -15.84
N THR A 196 -13.41 4.94 -16.29
CA THR A 196 -13.43 6.27 -15.66
C THR A 196 -13.88 6.20 -14.20
N THR A 197 -14.88 5.36 -13.90
CA THR A 197 -15.39 5.20 -12.53
C THR A 197 -14.39 4.48 -11.65
N GLY A 198 -13.75 3.41 -12.16
CA GLY A 198 -12.73 2.65 -11.46
C GLY A 198 -11.49 3.48 -11.16
N ASP A 199 -10.97 4.23 -12.11
CA ASP A 199 -9.82 5.13 -11.92
C ASP A 199 -10.10 6.18 -10.86
N ARG A 200 -11.30 6.79 -10.90
CA ARG A 200 -11.72 7.77 -9.88
C ARG A 200 -11.82 7.14 -8.50
N LEU A 201 -12.45 5.97 -8.40
CA LEU A 201 -12.60 5.24 -7.15
C LEU A 201 -11.23 4.86 -6.58
N LEU A 202 -10.36 4.27 -7.39
CA LEU A 202 -9.00 3.90 -7.00
C LEU A 202 -8.22 5.10 -6.45
N CYS A 203 -8.23 6.21 -7.17
CA CYS A 203 -7.58 7.45 -6.72
C CYS A 203 -8.11 7.95 -5.38
N GLN A 204 -9.42 7.87 -5.15
CA GLN A 204 -10.04 8.25 -3.88
C GLN A 204 -9.64 7.32 -2.74
N ILE A 205 -9.62 6.01 -2.97
CA ILE A 205 -9.22 4.98 -2.00
C ILE A 205 -7.77 5.20 -1.59
N VAL A 206 -6.85 5.27 -2.56
CA VAL A 206 -5.42 5.50 -2.31
C VAL A 206 -5.21 6.77 -1.49
N ARG A 207 -5.81 7.89 -1.89
CA ARG A 207 -5.71 9.17 -1.18
C ARG A 207 -6.23 9.09 0.25
N LYS A 208 -7.37 8.43 0.46
CA LYS A 208 -7.99 8.29 1.79
C LYS A 208 -7.13 7.45 2.72
N ILE A 209 -6.66 6.29 2.25
CA ILE A 209 -5.85 5.36 3.03
C ILE A 209 -4.49 5.98 3.35
N SER A 210 -3.81 6.52 2.35
CA SER A 210 -2.50 7.15 2.53
C SER A 210 -2.53 8.30 3.53
N ARG A 211 -3.48 9.22 3.41
CA ARG A 211 -3.62 10.34 4.36
C ARG A 211 -3.90 9.87 5.78
N ARG A 212 -4.72 8.83 5.92
CA ARG A 212 -5.05 8.28 7.21
C ARG A 212 -3.84 7.60 7.86
N LEU A 213 -3.14 6.76 7.11
CA LEU A 213 -1.95 6.07 7.60
C LEU A 213 -0.86 7.08 7.98
N THR A 214 -0.57 8.04 7.12
CA THR A 214 0.37 9.13 7.40
C THR A 214 0.03 9.86 8.70
N TYR A 215 -1.23 10.27 8.87
CA TYR A 215 -1.67 10.94 10.10
C TYR A 215 -1.50 10.06 11.34
N LYS A 216 -1.83 8.76 11.24
CA LYS A 216 -1.70 7.82 12.36
C LYS A 216 -0.25 7.56 12.74
N VAL A 217 0.64 7.45 11.77
CA VAL A 217 2.08 7.30 12.00
C VAL A 217 2.66 8.55 12.64
N GLN A 218 2.33 9.74 12.13
CA GLN A 218 2.74 11.01 12.77
C GLN A 218 2.22 11.11 14.21
N GLN A 219 0.95 10.78 14.43
CA GLN A 219 0.35 10.83 15.77
C GLN A 219 1.04 9.87 16.72
N ASP A 220 1.27 8.62 16.33
CA ASP A 220 1.91 7.59 17.14
C ASP A 220 3.34 8.01 17.53
N PHE A 221 4.11 8.45 16.54
CA PHE A 221 5.47 8.91 16.75
C PHE A 221 5.55 10.10 17.73
N HIS A 222 4.77 11.16 17.45
CA HIS A 222 4.85 12.39 18.26
C HIS A 222 4.28 12.19 19.66
N CYS A 223 3.18 11.44 19.81
CA CYS A 223 2.60 11.15 21.14
C CYS A 223 3.55 10.31 22.00
N SER A 224 4.23 9.32 21.41
CA SER A 224 5.19 8.49 22.17
C SER A 224 6.39 9.26 22.70
N ARG A 225 6.70 10.42 22.12
CA ARG A 225 7.83 11.31 22.50
C ARG A 225 7.42 12.59 23.20
N GLY A 226 6.13 12.79 23.45
CA GLY A 226 5.62 14.04 24.05
C GLY A 226 5.82 15.27 23.15
N LEU A 227 5.99 15.07 21.85
CA LEU A 227 6.17 16.13 20.87
C LEU A 227 4.83 16.69 20.37
N PRO A 228 4.77 17.97 20.00
CA PRO A 228 3.58 18.53 19.41
C PRO A 228 3.33 17.93 18.02
N LEU A 229 2.05 17.69 17.68
CA LEU A 229 1.70 17.24 16.34
C LEU A 229 1.96 18.34 15.29
N PRO A 230 2.50 17.97 14.13
CA PRO A 230 2.64 18.89 13.02
C PRO A 230 1.28 19.50 12.65
N LYS A 231 1.19 20.81 12.58
CA LYS A 231 0.03 21.46 12.02
C LYS A 231 -0.06 21.05 10.55
N LYS A 232 -1.27 20.73 10.04
CA LYS A 232 -1.46 20.36 8.63
C LYS A 232 -0.66 21.29 7.73
N SER A 233 0.40 20.76 7.15
CA SER A 233 1.32 21.51 6.31
C SER A 233 0.53 22.17 5.17
N LYS A 234 0.74 23.45 4.98
CA LYS A 234 0.50 24.07 3.69
C LYS A 234 1.52 23.43 2.77
N ARG A 235 1.07 22.54 1.88
CA ARG A 235 1.91 21.76 0.96
C ARG A 235 2.92 22.69 0.31
N LEU A 236 4.16 22.64 0.75
CA LEU A 236 5.26 23.21 -0.02
C LEU A 236 5.36 22.38 -1.30
N PRO A 237 5.49 23.00 -2.47
CA PRO A 237 5.66 22.27 -3.72
C PRO A 237 6.88 21.38 -3.59
N ILE A 238 6.73 20.12 -4.00
CA ILE A 238 7.83 19.16 -4.09
C ILE A 238 8.84 19.79 -5.05
N LEU A 239 10.01 20.15 -4.55
CA LEU A 239 11.11 20.64 -5.38
C LEU A 239 11.56 19.46 -6.25
N HIS A 240 11.11 19.45 -7.51
CA HIS A 240 11.69 18.59 -8.52
C HIS A 240 13.18 18.93 -8.65
N ARG A 241 14.03 18.10 -8.06
CA ARG A 241 15.44 18.09 -8.40
C ARG A 241 15.51 17.58 -9.84
N SER A 242 15.66 18.51 -10.78
CA SER A 242 15.93 18.20 -12.18
C SER A 242 17.22 17.38 -12.23
N GLU A 243 17.13 16.08 -12.51
CA GLU A 243 18.28 15.30 -12.94
C GLU A 243 18.74 15.89 -14.28
N ASN A 244 19.83 16.66 -14.24
CA ASN A 244 20.56 17.01 -15.43
C ASN A 244 21.02 15.72 -16.11
N ARG A 245 20.52 15.51 -17.31
CA ARG A 245 21.10 14.56 -18.28
C ARG A 245 22.48 15.09 -18.67
N GLU A 246 23.51 14.35 -18.38
CA GLU A 246 24.73 14.25 -19.19
C GLU A 246 24.82 12.83 -19.75
#